data_013bebbfc5a90d651c0928bb9c76d421
#
_entry.id   013bebbfc5a90d651c0928bb9c76d421
#
_cell.length_a   1.000
_cell.length_b   1.000
_cell.length_c   1.000
_cell.angle_alpha   90.00
_cell.angle_beta   90.00
_cell.angle_gamma   90.00
#
_symmetry.space_group_name_H-M   'P 1'
#
loop_
_entity.id
_entity.type
_entity.pdbx_description
1 polymer ?
#
loop_
_entity_poly.entity_id
_entity_poly.type
_entity_poly.pdbx_seq_one_letter_code
_entity_poly.pdbx_strand_id
1 'polypeptide(L)'
;KIQCILSQIDEGILGDNTAPGESTLPIDSHALKEKIDAINLENRNKRELRQIKKLNEEYLPKLQEYEKHLEIMGERNSYSKTDPDATFMRMKEDHMKNGQLKPAYNLQLAVQSEYIIGLGLFPNPTDTRTLIPFLTALESGYGRLADHIVADAGYDSEENMDWIEKKGSTVCIKPREY
;
A
#
# COMPACT_ATOMS: atom_id res chain seq x y z
N LYS A 1 -8.15 -20.56 6.69
CA LYS A 1 -9.49 -21.17 6.56
C LYS A 1 -9.72 -21.79 5.17
N ILE A 2 -9.48 -21.04 4.08
CA ILE A 2 -9.65 -21.54 2.70
C ILE A 2 -8.80 -22.78 2.46
N GLN A 3 -7.51 -22.75 2.78
CA GLN A 3 -6.59 -23.89 2.67
C GLN A 3 -7.06 -25.08 3.47
N CYS A 4 -7.52 -24.88 4.71
CA CYS A 4 -8.05 -25.95 5.56
C CYS A 4 -9.32 -26.61 4.97
N ILE A 5 -10.19 -25.82 4.31
CA ILE A 5 -11.38 -26.37 3.65
C ILE A 5 -10.98 -27.14 2.38
N LEU A 6 -10.03 -26.62 1.59
CA LEU A 6 -9.53 -27.31 0.40
C LEU A 6 -8.85 -28.63 0.77
N SER A 7 -7.96 -28.63 1.79
CA SER A 7 -7.36 -29.87 2.30
C SER A 7 -8.41 -30.90 2.75
N GLN A 8 -9.44 -30.45 3.47
CA GLN A 8 -10.53 -31.36 3.89
C GLN A 8 -11.33 -31.96 2.72
N ILE A 9 -11.45 -31.22 1.61
CA ILE A 9 -12.09 -31.69 0.38
C ILE A 9 -11.17 -32.67 -0.35
N ASP A 10 -9.86 -32.39 -0.39
CA ASP A 10 -8.86 -33.27 -1.03
C ASP A 10 -8.65 -34.56 -0.21
N GLU A 11 -8.61 -34.46 1.13
CA GLU A 11 -8.49 -35.63 2.04
C GLU A 11 -9.72 -36.49 2.08
N GLY A 12 -10.89 -35.98 1.71
CA GLY A 12 -12.10 -36.80 1.50
C GLY A 12 -11.94 -37.82 0.37
N ILE A 13 -10.86 -37.78 -0.40
CA ILE A 13 -10.45 -38.73 -1.43
C ILE A 13 -9.50 -39.81 -0.86
N LEU A 14 -8.76 -39.51 0.19
CA LEU A 14 -7.77 -40.38 0.83
C LEU A 14 -8.01 -40.35 2.35
N GLY A 15 -8.70 -41.35 2.87
CA GLY A 15 -8.79 -41.50 4.32
C GLY A 15 -7.40 -41.77 4.90
N ASP A 16 -6.82 -40.80 5.57
CA ASP A 16 -6.00 -40.99 6.77
C ASP A 16 -5.63 -39.67 7.45
N ASN A 17 -5.48 -39.73 8.78
CA ASN A 17 -5.19 -38.63 9.69
C ASN A 17 -3.75 -38.15 9.56
N THR A 18 -3.47 -37.20 8.68
CA THR A 18 -2.24 -36.40 8.72
C THR A 18 -2.59 -34.94 8.92
N ALA A 19 -1.94 -34.32 9.90
CA ALA A 19 -2.08 -32.88 10.18
C ALA A 19 -1.75 -32.05 8.92
N PRO A 20 -2.53 -30.98 8.62
CA PRO A 20 -2.31 -30.20 7.42
C PRO A 20 -0.93 -29.53 7.49
N GLY A 21 -0.05 -29.94 6.57
CA GLY A 21 1.21 -29.24 6.34
C GLY A 21 0.93 -27.81 5.94
N GLU A 22 1.55 -26.86 6.59
CA GLU A 22 1.50 -25.44 6.24
C GLU A 22 2.03 -25.24 4.82
N SER A 23 1.16 -25.23 3.82
CA SER A 23 1.52 -24.65 2.54
C SER A 23 1.43 -23.13 2.65
N THR A 24 2.58 -22.50 2.76
CA THR A 24 2.76 -21.06 2.97
C THR A 24 2.59 -20.19 1.72
N LEU A 25 2.11 -20.75 0.61
CA LEU A 25 1.89 -19.98 -0.62
C LEU A 25 0.56 -19.22 -0.53
N PRO A 26 0.56 -17.91 -0.83
CA PRO A 26 -0.67 -17.14 -0.89
C PRO A 26 -1.56 -17.70 -2.01
N ILE A 27 -2.80 -18.00 -1.70
CA ILE A 27 -3.81 -18.42 -2.68
C ILE A 27 -4.45 -17.13 -3.22
N ASP A 28 -4.28 -16.87 -4.52
CA ASP A 28 -5.01 -15.83 -5.23
C ASP A 28 -6.42 -16.31 -5.64
N SER A 29 -7.27 -15.36 -6.07
CA SER A 29 -8.65 -15.65 -6.44
C SER A 29 -8.75 -16.53 -7.69
N HIS A 30 -7.79 -16.41 -8.62
CA HIS A 30 -7.75 -17.22 -9.84
C HIS A 30 -7.43 -18.68 -9.53
N ALA A 31 -6.37 -18.93 -8.74
CA ALA A 31 -6.01 -20.27 -8.31
C ALA A 31 -7.10 -20.92 -7.46
N LEU A 32 -7.82 -20.14 -6.62
CA LEU A 32 -8.95 -20.65 -5.87
C LEU A 32 -10.10 -21.06 -6.79
N LYS A 33 -10.41 -20.22 -7.79
CA LYS A 33 -11.47 -20.52 -8.76
C LYS A 33 -11.15 -21.77 -9.58
N GLU A 34 -9.93 -21.89 -10.11
CA GLU A 34 -9.50 -23.09 -10.83
C GLU A 34 -9.63 -24.36 -9.99
N LYS A 35 -9.24 -24.32 -8.71
CA LYS A 35 -9.42 -25.45 -7.78
C LYS A 35 -10.87 -25.78 -7.55
N ILE A 36 -11.76 -24.80 -7.40
CA ILE A 36 -13.20 -25.01 -7.23
C ILE A 36 -13.78 -25.66 -8.49
N ASP A 37 -13.43 -25.15 -9.67
CA ASP A 37 -13.92 -25.64 -10.97
C ASP A 37 -13.41 -27.06 -11.28
N ALA A 38 -12.21 -27.43 -10.79
CA ALA A 38 -11.63 -28.74 -10.94
C ALA A 38 -12.26 -29.82 -10.01
N ILE A 39 -13.03 -29.41 -8.99
CA ILE A 39 -13.68 -30.36 -8.07
C ILE A 39 -14.84 -31.07 -8.77
N ASN A 40 -14.71 -32.39 -8.94
CA ASN A 40 -15.81 -33.19 -9.43
C ASN A 40 -16.93 -33.28 -8.36
N LEU A 41 -18.14 -32.82 -8.72
CA LEU A 41 -19.30 -32.79 -7.81
C LEU A 41 -20.04 -34.13 -7.73
N GLU A 42 -19.77 -35.06 -8.66
CA GLU A 42 -20.36 -36.40 -8.65
C GLU A 42 -19.75 -37.21 -7.50
N ASN A 43 -20.58 -37.82 -6.67
CA ASN A 43 -20.20 -38.62 -5.49
C ASN A 43 -19.73 -37.82 -4.22
N ARG A 44 -20.01 -36.54 -4.13
CA ARG A 44 -19.72 -35.74 -2.92
C ARG A 44 -20.86 -35.83 -1.90
N ASN A 45 -20.47 -35.89 -0.62
CA ASN A 45 -21.48 -35.90 0.45
C ASN A 45 -22.07 -34.46 0.67
N LYS A 46 -23.22 -34.41 1.34
CA LYS A 46 -23.97 -33.15 1.58
C LYS A 46 -23.15 -32.09 2.35
N ARG A 47 -22.19 -32.51 3.18
CA ARG A 47 -21.31 -31.60 3.94
C ARG A 47 -20.28 -30.98 3.02
N GLU A 48 -19.65 -31.72 2.15
CA GLU A 48 -18.68 -31.25 1.17
C GLU A 48 -19.31 -30.26 0.18
N LEU A 49 -20.48 -30.58 -0.35
CA LEU A 49 -21.24 -29.70 -1.24
C LEU A 49 -21.54 -28.35 -0.59
N ARG A 50 -21.86 -28.32 0.72
CA ARG A 50 -22.05 -27.06 1.46
C ARG A 50 -20.74 -26.27 1.61
N GLN A 51 -19.61 -26.97 1.80
CA GLN A 51 -18.29 -26.31 1.90
C GLN A 51 -17.87 -25.72 0.56
N ILE A 52 -18.05 -26.45 -0.55
CA ILE A 52 -17.77 -25.95 -1.91
C ILE A 52 -18.64 -24.74 -2.24
N LYS A 53 -19.94 -24.82 -1.93
CA LYS A 53 -20.84 -23.68 -2.09
C LYS A 53 -20.37 -22.46 -1.31
N LYS A 54 -19.93 -22.66 -0.07
CA LYS A 54 -19.38 -21.58 0.78
C LYS A 54 -18.08 -20.99 0.22
N LEU A 55 -17.20 -21.83 -0.34
CA LEU A 55 -15.98 -21.33 -1.01
C LEU A 55 -16.33 -20.45 -2.20
N ASN A 56 -17.27 -20.87 -3.03
CA ASN A 56 -17.64 -20.15 -4.26
C ASN A 56 -18.47 -18.88 -3.98
N GLU A 57 -19.46 -18.96 -3.07
CA GLU A 57 -20.39 -17.84 -2.84
C GLU A 57 -19.92 -16.83 -1.77
N GLU A 58 -19.08 -17.25 -0.83
CA GLU A 58 -18.65 -16.37 0.27
C GLU A 58 -17.16 -16.02 0.19
N TYR A 59 -16.28 -17.02 0.02
CA TYR A 59 -14.84 -16.77 0.13
C TYR A 59 -14.22 -16.23 -1.15
N LEU A 60 -14.62 -16.72 -2.31
CA LEU A 60 -14.09 -16.25 -3.60
C LEU A 60 -14.39 -14.76 -3.85
N PRO A 61 -15.62 -14.26 -3.67
CA PRO A 61 -15.90 -12.83 -3.83
C PRO A 61 -15.15 -11.94 -2.84
N LYS A 62 -15.02 -12.39 -1.58
CA LYS A 62 -14.24 -11.66 -0.57
C LYS A 62 -12.75 -11.60 -0.91
N LEU A 63 -12.20 -12.70 -1.43
CA LEU A 63 -10.79 -12.72 -1.83
C LEU A 63 -10.55 -11.75 -2.98
N GLN A 64 -11.42 -11.75 -3.99
CA GLN A 64 -11.37 -10.78 -5.10
C GLN A 64 -11.51 -9.33 -4.63
N GLU A 65 -12.35 -9.06 -3.63
CA GLU A 65 -12.47 -7.74 -3.02
C GLU A 65 -11.16 -7.33 -2.32
N TYR A 66 -10.54 -8.24 -1.57
CA TYR A 66 -9.27 -7.97 -0.90
C TYR A 66 -8.13 -7.74 -1.89
N GLU A 67 -8.06 -8.50 -2.97
CA GLU A 67 -7.06 -8.30 -4.04
C GLU A 67 -7.21 -6.91 -4.68
N LYS A 68 -8.42 -6.48 -4.99
CA LYS A 68 -8.69 -5.10 -5.48
C LYS A 68 -8.25 -4.05 -4.46
N HIS A 69 -8.50 -4.28 -3.16
CA HIS A 69 -8.07 -3.35 -2.13
C HIS A 69 -6.54 -3.29 -2.02
N LEU A 70 -5.84 -4.42 -2.18
CA LEU A 70 -4.38 -4.45 -2.20
C LEU A 70 -3.81 -3.75 -3.42
N GLU A 71 -4.43 -3.93 -4.60
CA GLU A 71 -4.04 -3.24 -5.83
C GLU A 71 -4.17 -1.72 -5.70
N ILE A 72 -5.31 -1.23 -5.18
CA ILE A 72 -5.53 0.21 -4.93
C ILE A 72 -4.54 0.76 -3.89
N MET A 73 -4.26 -0.01 -2.86
CA MET A 73 -3.34 0.40 -1.80
C MET A 73 -1.90 0.53 -2.30
N GLY A 74 -1.44 -0.37 -3.18
CA GLY A 74 -0.06 -0.43 -3.66
C GLY A 74 0.94 -0.56 -2.51
N GLU A 75 1.98 0.26 -2.52
CA GLU A 75 3.01 0.28 -1.46
C GLU A 75 2.61 1.08 -0.19
N ARG A 76 1.41 1.66 -0.17
CA ARG A 76 0.91 2.44 0.97
C ARG A 76 0.40 1.51 2.07
N ASN A 77 0.51 1.96 3.33
CA ASN A 77 0.00 1.20 4.47
C ASN A 77 -1.52 1.31 4.65
N SER A 78 -2.16 2.27 3.99
CA SER A 78 -3.59 2.50 4.07
C SER A 78 -4.08 3.37 2.91
N TYR A 79 -5.38 3.34 2.65
CA TYR A 79 -6.05 4.27 1.75
C TYR A 79 -7.49 4.49 2.21
N SER A 80 -8.12 5.56 1.75
CA SER A 80 -9.52 5.87 2.07
C SER A 80 -10.46 5.25 1.03
N LYS A 81 -11.55 4.60 1.45
CA LYS A 81 -12.57 4.08 0.53
C LYS A 81 -13.28 5.19 -0.25
N THR A 82 -13.34 6.39 0.31
CA THR A 82 -14.01 7.56 -0.32
C THR A 82 -13.10 8.24 -1.34
N ASP A 83 -11.80 8.24 -1.06
CA ASP A 83 -10.76 8.82 -1.91
C ASP A 83 -9.57 7.85 -1.93
N PRO A 84 -9.48 6.97 -2.94
CA PRO A 84 -8.46 5.94 -3.01
C PRO A 84 -7.01 6.46 -3.06
N ASP A 85 -6.82 7.70 -3.49
CA ASP A 85 -5.50 8.33 -3.58
C ASP A 85 -5.04 8.89 -2.23
N ALA A 86 -5.97 9.21 -1.32
CA ALA A 86 -5.65 9.71 0.00
C ALA A 86 -5.16 8.60 0.93
N THR A 87 -4.15 8.93 1.73
CA THR A 87 -3.60 8.04 2.77
C THR A 87 -4.00 8.54 4.16
N PHE A 88 -4.25 7.62 5.08
CA PHE A 88 -4.53 7.98 6.47
C PHE A 88 -3.24 8.48 7.14
N MET A 89 -3.26 9.73 7.61
CA MET A 89 -2.13 10.36 8.28
C MET A 89 -2.56 11.16 9.50
N ARG A 90 -1.62 11.41 10.39
CA ARG A 90 -1.83 12.22 11.58
C ARG A 90 -1.81 13.70 11.19
N MET A 91 -2.87 14.42 11.55
CA MET A 91 -2.95 15.86 11.30
C MET A 91 -2.11 16.63 12.33
N LYS A 92 -1.46 17.72 11.88
CA LYS A 92 -0.72 18.63 12.78
C LYS A 92 -1.63 19.23 13.83
N GLU A 93 -2.84 19.63 13.44
CA GLU A 93 -3.88 20.16 14.33
C GLU A 93 -4.86 19.05 14.72
N ASP A 94 -4.56 18.39 15.84
CA ASP A 94 -5.49 17.46 16.46
C ASP A 94 -6.18 18.15 17.64
N HIS A 95 -7.26 18.89 17.34
CA HIS A 95 -8.06 19.61 18.34
C HIS A 95 -8.60 18.69 19.43
N MET A 96 -8.86 17.43 19.11
CA MET A 96 -9.38 16.43 20.05
C MET A 96 -8.29 15.74 20.86
N LYS A 97 -7.02 15.92 20.47
CA LYS A 97 -5.83 15.28 21.07
C LYS A 97 -5.96 13.75 21.24
N ASN A 98 -6.69 13.11 20.34
CA ASN A 98 -6.96 11.67 20.38
C ASN A 98 -6.07 10.86 19.43
N GLY A 99 -5.17 11.49 18.69
CA GLY A 99 -4.28 10.86 17.74
C GLY A 99 -4.97 10.25 16.51
N GLN A 100 -6.21 10.67 16.23
CA GLN A 100 -7.00 10.13 15.14
C GLN A 100 -6.33 10.37 13.79
N LEU A 101 -6.22 9.32 12.99
CA LEU A 101 -5.78 9.39 11.61
C LEU A 101 -6.94 9.84 10.72
N LYS A 102 -6.65 10.74 9.77
CA LYS A 102 -7.61 11.21 8.78
C LYS A 102 -7.06 11.01 7.37
N PRO A 103 -7.92 10.71 6.36
CA PRO A 103 -7.48 10.72 4.98
C PRO A 103 -7.02 12.12 4.60
N ALA A 104 -5.79 12.23 4.10
CA ALA A 104 -5.20 13.52 3.76
C ALA A 104 -4.08 13.34 2.73
N TYR A 105 -3.61 14.48 2.22
CA TYR A 105 -2.45 14.59 1.36
C TYR A 105 -1.38 15.43 2.03
N ASN A 106 -0.13 15.13 1.73
CA ASN A 106 1.00 15.96 2.08
C ASN A 106 1.22 16.99 0.97
N LEU A 107 1.05 18.27 1.30
CA LEU A 107 1.21 19.37 0.37
C LEU A 107 2.64 19.91 0.45
N GLN A 108 3.34 19.88 -0.68
CA GLN A 108 4.68 20.44 -0.83
C GLN A 108 4.62 21.75 -1.61
N LEU A 109 5.35 22.75 -1.14
CA LEU A 109 5.46 24.06 -1.78
C LEU A 109 6.93 24.43 -1.98
N ALA A 110 7.27 24.82 -3.20
CA ALA A 110 8.55 25.47 -3.49
C ALA A 110 8.34 26.99 -3.61
N VAL A 111 9.16 27.74 -2.91
CA VAL A 111 9.09 29.20 -2.87
C VAL A 111 10.45 29.76 -3.25
N GLN A 112 10.45 30.78 -4.12
CA GLN A 112 11.65 31.55 -4.48
C GLN A 112 11.30 33.03 -4.54
N SER A 113 12.05 33.87 -3.84
CA SER A 113 11.85 35.32 -3.83
C SER A 113 10.38 35.72 -3.54
N GLU A 114 9.76 35.07 -2.55
CA GLU A 114 8.36 35.27 -2.13
C GLU A 114 7.30 34.74 -3.09
N TYR A 115 7.68 34.13 -4.22
CA TYR A 115 6.76 33.54 -5.17
C TYR A 115 6.70 32.01 -4.99
N ILE A 116 5.50 31.46 -5.06
CA ILE A 116 5.30 30.01 -5.15
C ILE A 116 5.66 29.58 -6.57
N ILE A 117 6.75 28.85 -6.72
CA ILE A 117 7.24 28.33 -8.01
C ILE A 117 6.84 26.88 -8.25
N GLY A 118 6.35 26.18 -7.25
CA GLY A 118 5.90 24.82 -7.40
C GLY A 118 4.96 24.36 -6.30
N LEU A 119 4.07 23.46 -6.68
CA LEU A 119 3.11 22.82 -5.78
C LEU A 119 3.04 21.34 -6.10
N GLY A 120 3.07 20.47 -5.08
CA GLY A 120 2.92 19.03 -5.22
C GLY A 120 2.04 18.46 -4.13
N LEU A 121 1.17 17.51 -4.50
CA LEU A 121 0.34 16.74 -3.58
C LEU A 121 0.83 15.30 -3.56
N PHE A 122 1.11 14.78 -2.36
CA PHE A 122 1.65 13.45 -2.18
C PHE A 122 0.82 12.64 -1.19
N PRO A 123 0.59 11.35 -1.45
CA PRO A 123 -0.07 10.46 -0.51
C PRO A 123 0.84 10.01 0.64
N ASN A 124 2.12 10.35 0.60
CA ASN A 124 3.11 9.96 1.60
C ASN A 124 2.97 10.83 2.85
N PRO A 125 2.79 10.26 4.04
CA PRO A 125 2.61 11.03 5.28
C PRO A 125 3.91 11.67 5.81
N THR A 126 5.07 11.29 5.27
CA THR A 126 6.40 11.80 5.69
C THR A 126 7.05 12.60 4.58
N ASP A 127 7.65 13.74 4.95
CA ASP A 127 8.29 14.66 4.01
C ASP A 127 9.55 14.07 3.35
N THR A 128 10.26 13.19 4.05
CA THR A 128 11.48 12.54 3.53
C THR A 128 11.27 11.84 2.20
N ARG A 129 10.09 11.25 1.97
CA ARG A 129 9.79 10.52 0.73
C ARG A 129 9.20 11.40 -0.38
N THR A 130 8.89 12.65 -0.09
CA THR A 130 8.26 13.56 -1.04
C THR A 130 9.24 14.50 -1.72
N LEU A 131 10.43 14.73 -1.13
CA LEU A 131 11.38 15.71 -1.62
C LEU A 131 11.91 15.38 -3.02
N ILE A 132 12.45 14.18 -3.22
CA ILE A 132 13.02 13.77 -4.50
C ILE A 132 11.98 13.80 -5.64
N PRO A 133 10.79 13.20 -5.50
CA PRO A 133 9.74 13.29 -6.51
C PRO A 133 9.32 14.74 -6.81
N PHE A 134 9.22 15.58 -5.78
CA PHE A 134 8.84 16.97 -5.93
C PHE A 134 9.91 17.79 -6.68
N LEU A 135 11.19 17.64 -6.30
CA LEU A 135 12.30 18.31 -6.98
C LEU A 135 12.48 17.81 -8.41
N THR A 136 12.25 16.53 -8.67
CA THR A 136 12.26 15.95 -10.02
C THR A 136 11.18 16.58 -10.91
N ALA A 137 9.98 16.78 -10.37
CA ALA A 137 8.90 17.45 -11.09
C ALA A 137 9.25 18.93 -11.38
N LEU A 138 9.86 19.65 -10.42
CA LEU A 138 10.33 21.01 -10.63
C LEU A 138 11.44 21.08 -11.69
N GLU A 139 12.44 20.20 -11.62
CA GLU A 139 13.51 20.09 -12.62
C GLU A 139 12.94 19.86 -14.02
N SER A 140 11.95 18.97 -14.15
CA SER A 140 11.28 18.71 -15.42
C SER A 140 10.54 19.94 -15.96
N GLY A 141 9.90 20.72 -15.09
CA GLY A 141 9.15 21.91 -15.47
C GLY A 141 10.04 23.10 -15.86
N TYR A 142 11.15 23.31 -15.14
CA TYR A 142 12.04 24.45 -15.33
C TYR A 142 13.30 24.16 -16.15
N GLY A 143 13.54 22.87 -16.48
CA GLY A 143 14.74 22.42 -17.21
C GLY A 143 16.02 22.41 -16.37
N ARG A 144 15.97 22.84 -15.12
CA ARG A 144 17.09 22.82 -14.16
C ARG A 144 16.61 22.85 -12.73
N LEU A 145 17.44 22.38 -11.80
CA LEU A 145 17.24 22.59 -10.37
C LEU A 145 17.80 23.95 -9.92
N ALA A 146 17.34 24.44 -8.77
CA ALA A 146 17.92 25.60 -8.11
C ALA A 146 19.34 25.31 -7.62
N ASP A 147 20.23 26.30 -7.64
CA ASP A 147 21.62 26.14 -7.17
C ASP A 147 21.69 25.89 -5.65
N HIS A 148 20.74 26.46 -4.89
CA HIS A 148 20.64 26.29 -3.44
C HIS A 148 19.21 25.84 -3.08
N ILE A 149 19.12 24.77 -2.30
CA ILE A 149 17.86 24.21 -1.83
C ILE A 149 17.87 24.22 -0.31
N VAL A 150 16.90 24.91 0.27
CA VAL A 150 16.70 25.01 1.73
C VAL A 150 15.40 24.30 2.08
N ALA A 151 15.45 23.40 3.03
CA ALA A 151 14.26 22.67 3.52
C ALA A 151 14.32 22.48 5.04
N ASP A 152 13.17 22.16 5.64
CA ASP A 152 13.10 21.96 7.08
C ASP A 152 13.61 20.56 7.50
N ALA A 153 13.69 20.32 8.81
CA ALA A 153 14.16 19.04 9.37
C ALA A 153 13.28 17.85 9.02
N GLY A 154 12.05 18.07 8.53
CA GLY A 154 11.16 17.01 8.06
C GLY A 154 11.71 16.24 6.86
N TYR A 155 12.55 16.89 6.06
CA TYR A 155 13.18 16.33 4.86
C TYR A 155 14.56 15.71 5.10
N ASP A 156 15.06 15.78 6.34
CA ASP A 156 16.38 15.27 6.70
C ASP A 156 16.47 13.77 6.48
N SER A 157 17.23 13.37 5.46
CA SER A 157 17.65 12.00 5.18
C SER A 157 18.91 12.01 4.32
N GLU A 158 19.78 11.04 4.54
CA GLU A 158 21.01 10.86 3.77
C GLU A 158 20.72 10.73 2.27
N GLU A 159 19.66 9.99 1.91
CA GLU A 159 19.22 9.80 0.53
C GLU A 159 18.87 11.13 -0.16
N ASN A 160 18.13 12.00 0.52
CA ASN A 160 17.73 13.29 -0.01
C ASN A 160 18.93 14.22 -0.23
N MET A 161 19.86 14.28 0.72
CA MET A 161 21.07 15.09 0.62
C MET A 161 21.94 14.61 -0.52
N ASP A 162 22.22 13.32 -0.58
CA ASP A 162 23.06 12.68 -1.60
C ASP A 162 22.47 12.87 -3.01
N TRP A 163 21.15 12.78 -3.17
CA TRP A 163 20.48 13.02 -4.44
C TRP A 163 20.64 14.47 -4.91
N ILE A 164 20.45 15.46 -4.03
CA ILE A 164 20.57 16.89 -4.36
C ILE A 164 22.03 17.22 -4.73
N GLU A 165 23.00 16.73 -3.97
CA GLU A 165 24.42 16.94 -4.24
C GLU A 165 24.87 16.31 -5.57
N LYS A 166 24.38 15.14 -5.90
CA LYS A 166 24.62 14.49 -7.21
C LYS A 166 24.06 15.29 -8.39
N LYS A 167 23.03 16.10 -8.16
CA LYS A 167 22.47 17.02 -9.15
C LYS A 167 23.28 18.33 -9.27
N GLY A 168 24.30 18.53 -8.43
CA GLY A 168 25.15 19.72 -8.42
C GLY A 168 24.56 20.91 -7.68
N SER A 169 23.48 20.71 -6.92
CA SER A 169 22.88 21.76 -6.08
C SER A 169 23.42 21.68 -4.66
N THR A 170 23.51 22.82 -3.99
CA THR A 170 23.86 22.87 -2.56
C THR A 170 22.61 22.69 -1.72
N VAL A 171 22.67 21.80 -0.75
CA VAL A 171 21.56 21.50 0.17
C VAL A 171 21.81 22.13 1.55
N CYS A 172 20.76 22.73 2.13
CA CYS A 172 20.75 23.24 3.50
C CYS A 172 19.46 22.73 4.19
N ILE A 173 19.56 21.60 4.87
CA ILE A 173 18.48 21.02 5.65
C ILE A 173 18.90 21.02 7.11
N LYS A 174 18.02 21.51 7.99
CA LYS A 174 18.28 21.48 9.44
C LYS A 174 18.32 20.00 9.90
N PRO A 175 19.41 19.55 10.56
CA PRO A 175 19.46 18.20 11.12
C PRO A 175 18.33 17.98 12.12
N ARG A 176 17.79 16.76 12.18
CA ARG A 176 16.87 16.37 13.26
C ARG A 176 17.62 16.30 14.56
N GLU A 177 17.16 17.06 15.55
CA GLU A 177 17.62 16.89 16.92
C GLU A 177 16.95 15.61 17.48
N TYR A 178 17.76 14.63 17.88
CA TYR A 178 17.34 13.41 18.55
C TYR A 178 17.22 13.64 20.05
#